data_c7737e86099f38b0b5a07f688bf23e97
#
_entry.id   c7737e86099f38b0b5a07f688bf23e97
#
_cell.length_a   1.000
_cell.length_b   1.000
_cell.length_c   1.000
_cell.angle_alpha   90.00
_cell.angle_beta   90.00
_cell.angle_gamma   90.00
#
_symmetry.space_group_name_H-M   'P 1'
#
loop_
_entity.id
_entity.type
_entity.pdbx_description
1 polymer ?
#
loop_
_entity_poly.entity_id
_entity_poly.type
_entity_poly.pdbx_seq_one_letter_code
_entity_poly.pdbx_strand_id
1 'polypeptide(L)'
;MAGKTNSARRERKPQPAPTGDVLAGAPKLDRLIHERLRLGILSALSVNESLTFNELKKLLDTTDGNLSVHARKLEEAGYVACTKSFEARMPRTDYRLTAAGKRALERYLDHMEALIRAMRER
;
A
#
# COMPACT_ATOMS: atom_id res chain seq x y z
N MET A 1 17.36 13.94 -22.46
CA MET A 1 17.28 13.97 -22.06
C MET A 1 17.14 14.02 -21.63
N ALA A 2 17.01 13.59 -21.73
CA ALA A 2 16.80 13.60 -21.21
C ALA A 2 16.62 13.41 -20.75
N GLY A 3 16.52 12.84 -20.95
CA GLY A 3 16.29 12.73 -20.42
C GLY A 3 16.16 12.21 -20.02
N LYS A 4 16.28 11.88 -20.10
CA LYS A 4 16.24 11.43 -19.72
C LYS A 4 16.13 10.93 -19.19
N THR A 5 16.05 10.51 -19.53
CA THR A 5 15.95 10.16 -19.08
C THR A 5 15.89 9.70 -18.59
N ASN A 6 15.85 9.28 -18.96
CA ASN A 6 15.71 9.00 -18.54
C ASN A 6 15.38 8.63 -18.27
N SER A 7 15.31 8.27 -18.68
CA SER A 7 14.92 8.17 -18.50
C SER A 7 14.54 7.74 -18.38
N ALA A 8 14.54 7.40 -18.80
CA ALA A 8 14.11 7.34 -18.67
C ALA A 8 13.76 6.87 -18.54
N ARG A 9 13.92 6.59 -18.95
CA ARG A 9 13.53 6.50 -18.96
C ARG A 9 13.01 6.35 -19.10
N ARG A 10 13.02 6.18 -19.59
CA ARG A 10 12.51 6.31 -20.00
C ARG A 10 11.99 6.23 -20.52
N GLU A 11 11.77 6.03 -20.96
CA GLU A 11 11.26 6.24 -21.62
C GLU A 11 10.55 5.96 -21.83
N ARG A 12 10.19 5.93 -22.18
CA ARG A 12 9.24 5.75 -22.60
C ARG A 12 8.54 5.52 -23.59
N LYS A 13 7.95 5.26 -23.76
CA LYS A 13 7.21 4.89 -24.76
C LYS A 13 5.81 5.38 -24.78
N PRO A 14 5.17 5.65 -25.87
CA PRO A 14 3.82 6.15 -25.86
C PRO A 14 2.89 5.16 -25.25
N GLN A 15 1.98 5.67 -24.54
CA GLN A 15 1.03 4.85 -23.87
C GLN A 15 -0.14 4.59 -24.75
N PRO A 16 -0.77 3.45 -24.66
CA PRO A 16 -2.10 3.27 -25.22
C PRO A 16 -3.01 4.31 -24.61
N ALA A 17 -3.71 5.03 -25.45
CA ALA A 17 -4.48 6.15 -24.98
C ALA A 17 -5.52 5.79 -23.91
N PRO A 18 -6.33 4.73 -24.07
CA PRO A 18 -7.34 4.47 -23.04
C PRO A 18 -6.74 4.23 -21.68
N THR A 19 -5.66 3.43 -21.63
CA THR A 19 -4.99 3.17 -20.39
C THR A 19 -4.36 4.44 -19.85
N GLY A 20 -3.79 5.24 -20.74
CA GLY A 20 -3.18 6.49 -20.34
C GLY A 20 -4.17 7.45 -19.75
N ASP A 21 -5.36 7.55 -20.35
CA ASP A 21 -6.38 8.45 -19.83
C ASP A 21 -6.86 8.01 -18.46
N VAL A 22 -7.09 6.73 -18.29
CA VAL A 22 -7.50 6.23 -16.99
C VAL A 22 -6.41 6.47 -15.98
N LEU A 23 -5.18 6.21 -16.35
CA LEU A 23 -4.05 6.42 -15.46
C LEU A 23 -3.73 7.90 -15.29
N ALA A 24 -4.26 8.77 -16.14
CA ALA A 24 -4.11 10.20 -15.89
C ALA A 24 -4.77 10.62 -14.60
N GLY A 25 -5.73 9.84 -14.12
CA GLY A 25 -6.25 10.05 -12.79
C GLY A 25 -5.39 9.43 -11.72
N ALA A 26 -4.31 8.77 -12.12
CA ALA A 26 -3.47 8.04 -11.19
C ALA A 26 -2.77 8.89 -10.14
N PRO A 27 -2.52 10.19 -10.33
CA PRO A 27 -2.01 10.95 -9.20
C PRO A 27 -2.89 10.86 -7.99
N LYS A 28 -4.14 10.47 -8.19
CA LYS A 28 -5.07 10.29 -7.08
C LYS A 28 -4.99 8.91 -6.46
N LEU A 29 -4.33 7.95 -7.13
CA LEU A 29 -4.04 6.69 -6.50
C LEU A 29 -2.92 6.94 -5.50
N ASP A 30 -3.14 6.47 -4.29
CA ASP A 30 -2.15 6.65 -3.24
C ASP A 30 -0.94 5.76 -3.55
N ARG A 31 0.17 6.36 -3.92
CA ARG A 31 1.38 5.61 -4.26
C ARG A 31 1.92 4.82 -3.10
N LEU A 32 1.71 5.32 -1.90
CA LEU A 32 2.15 4.62 -0.72
C LEU A 32 1.41 3.31 -0.57
N ILE A 33 0.11 3.32 -0.85
CA ILE A 33 -0.72 2.13 -0.73
C ILE A 33 -0.52 1.20 -1.93
N HIS A 34 -0.24 1.76 -3.10
CA HIS A 34 -0.15 1.00 -4.34
C HIS A 34 1.15 0.20 -4.41
N GLU A 35 1.40 -0.55 -3.39
CA GLU A 35 2.52 -1.47 -3.33
C GLU A 35 1.99 -2.72 -2.63
N ARG A 36 2.32 -3.88 -3.18
CA ARG A 36 1.66 -5.13 -2.80
C ARG A 36 1.66 -5.39 -1.30
N LEU A 37 2.81 -5.26 -0.66
CA LEU A 37 2.88 -5.55 0.78
C LEU A 37 2.18 -4.49 1.61
N ARG A 38 2.29 -3.23 1.22
CA ARG A 38 1.60 -2.17 1.97
C ARG A 38 0.10 -2.29 1.83
N LEU A 39 -0.38 -2.58 0.63
CA LEU A 39 -1.81 -2.83 0.45
C LEU A 39 -2.25 -4.05 1.25
N GLY A 40 -1.41 -5.09 1.27
CA GLY A 40 -1.70 -6.28 2.05
C GLY A 40 -1.80 -6.00 3.53
N ILE A 41 -0.88 -5.20 4.07
CA ILE A 41 -0.92 -4.84 5.49
C ILE A 41 -2.22 -4.10 5.82
N LEU A 42 -2.55 -3.08 5.03
CA LEU A 42 -3.75 -2.29 5.30
C LEU A 42 -5.01 -3.14 5.17
N SER A 43 -5.04 -4.01 4.17
CA SER A 43 -6.18 -4.89 3.95
C SER A 43 -6.38 -5.85 5.13
N ALA A 44 -5.30 -6.45 5.60
CA ALA A 44 -5.38 -7.36 6.73
C ALA A 44 -5.86 -6.64 7.99
N LEU A 45 -5.39 -5.40 8.19
CA LEU A 45 -5.77 -4.63 9.36
C LEU A 45 -7.17 -4.02 9.22
N SER A 46 -7.72 -3.99 8.02
CA SER A 46 -9.08 -3.48 7.84
C SER A 46 -10.12 -4.48 8.35
N VAL A 47 -9.76 -5.74 8.42
CA VAL A 47 -10.69 -6.81 8.87
C VAL A 47 -10.27 -7.44 10.19
N ASN A 48 -9.25 -6.90 10.82
CA ASN A 48 -8.78 -7.35 12.12
C ASN A 48 -8.51 -6.13 12.98
N GLU A 49 -8.90 -6.18 14.23
CA GLU A 49 -8.71 -5.06 15.14
C GLU A 49 -7.23 -4.73 15.31
N SER A 50 -6.42 -5.75 15.46
CA SER A 50 -4.97 -5.59 15.52
C SER A 50 -4.33 -6.92 15.12
N LEU A 51 -3.10 -6.83 14.64
CA LEU A 51 -2.31 -8.01 14.29
C LEU A 51 -0.88 -7.77 14.76
N THR A 52 -0.24 -8.83 15.25
CA THR A 52 1.16 -8.74 15.62
C THR A 52 2.03 -8.76 14.37
N PHE A 53 3.29 -8.34 14.56
CA PHE A 53 4.27 -8.40 13.48
C PHE A 53 4.36 -9.82 12.90
N ASN A 54 4.42 -10.82 13.78
CA ASN A 54 4.55 -12.20 13.32
C ASN A 54 3.30 -12.69 12.60
N GLU A 55 2.12 -12.26 13.06
CA GLU A 55 0.88 -12.62 12.38
C GLU A 55 0.83 -12.02 10.97
N LEU A 56 1.23 -10.76 10.84
CA LEU A 56 1.28 -10.12 9.53
C LEU A 56 2.29 -10.80 8.62
N LYS A 57 3.46 -11.13 9.16
CA LYS A 57 4.49 -11.81 8.38
C LYS A 57 3.98 -13.11 7.81
N LYS A 58 3.30 -13.87 8.63
CA LYS A 58 2.77 -15.17 8.23
C LYS A 58 1.64 -15.00 7.20
N LEU A 59 0.72 -14.09 7.48
CA LEU A 59 -0.40 -13.84 6.58
C LEU A 59 0.05 -13.42 5.20
N LEU A 60 1.07 -12.58 5.13
CA LEU A 60 1.53 -12.02 3.87
C LEU A 60 2.66 -12.82 3.25
N ASP A 61 3.08 -13.88 3.92
CA ASP A 61 4.14 -14.78 3.43
C ASP A 61 5.37 -13.98 3.01
N THR A 62 5.90 -13.20 3.93
CA THR A 62 7.01 -12.33 3.66
C THR A 62 8.09 -12.49 4.71
N THR A 63 9.15 -11.71 4.61
CA THR A 63 10.29 -11.77 5.52
C THR A 63 10.22 -10.64 6.53
N ASP A 64 10.99 -10.78 7.62
CA ASP A 64 11.09 -9.73 8.63
C ASP A 64 11.53 -8.41 8.01
N GLY A 65 12.55 -8.47 7.16
CA GLY A 65 13.10 -7.26 6.55
C GLY A 65 12.10 -6.54 5.66
N ASN A 66 11.43 -7.31 4.79
CA ASN A 66 10.44 -6.72 3.90
C ASN A 66 9.27 -6.13 4.67
N LEU A 67 8.78 -6.88 5.65
CA LEU A 67 7.65 -6.38 6.44
C LEU A 67 8.03 -5.14 7.23
N SER A 68 9.23 -5.13 7.83
CA SER A 68 9.68 -3.98 8.63
C SER A 68 9.72 -2.70 7.80
N VAL A 69 10.25 -2.80 6.59
CA VAL A 69 10.38 -1.62 5.72
C VAL A 69 9.01 -1.05 5.38
N HIS A 70 8.10 -1.92 4.97
CA HIS A 70 6.78 -1.45 4.54
C HIS A 70 5.89 -1.01 5.69
N ALA A 71 5.97 -1.73 6.82
CA ALA A 71 5.20 -1.33 7.99
C ALA A 71 5.66 0.03 8.49
N ARG A 72 6.97 0.30 8.45
CA ARG A 72 7.49 1.59 8.89
C ARG A 72 6.99 2.72 8.01
N LYS A 73 6.96 2.50 6.68
CA LYS A 73 6.47 3.52 5.77
C LYS A 73 5.01 3.87 6.06
N LEU A 74 4.21 2.86 6.36
CA LEU A 74 2.80 3.09 6.70
C LEU A 74 2.65 3.80 8.04
N GLU A 75 3.51 3.46 8.99
CA GLU A 75 3.50 4.12 10.29
C GLU A 75 3.90 5.58 10.15
N GLU A 76 4.94 5.86 9.38
CA GLU A 76 5.38 7.24 9.15
C GLU A 76 4.31 8.08 8.46
N ALA A 77 3.51 7.45 7.62
CA ALA A 77 2.42 8.14 6.94
C ALA A 77 1.20 8.33 7.84
N GLY A 78 1.21 7.71 9.02
CA GLY A 78 0.07 7.80 9.93
C GLY A 78 -1.07 6.86 9.59
N TYR A 79 -0.83 5.88 8.72
CA TYR A 79 -1.89 4.96 8.30
C TYR A 79 -2.03 3.76 9.24
N VAL A 80 -0.97 3.41 9.93
CA VAL A 80 -1.04 2.36 10.95
C VAL A 80 -0.41 2.88 12.23
N ALA A 81 -0.88 2.35 13.35
CA ALA A 81 -0.30 2.63 14.66
C ALA A 81 0.39 1.37 15.14
N CYS A 82 1.55 1.55 15.75
CA CYS A 82 2.38 0.46 16.23
C CYS A 82 2.50 0.57 17.75
N THR A 83 2.25 -0.52 18.44
CA THR A 83 2.40 -0.58 19.89
C THR A 83 3.41 -1.68 20.21
N LYS A 84 4.45 -1.30 20.95
CA LYS A 84 5.49 -2.25 21.37
C LYS A 84 5.31 -2.53 22.84
N SER A 85 5.40 -3.80 23.20
CA SER A 85 5.22 -4.23 24.55
C SER A 85 6.04 -5.50 24.78
N PHE A 86 5.90 -6.07 25.96
CA PHE A 86 6.50 -7.35 26.28
C PHE A 86 5.41 -8.29 26.73
N GLU A 87 5.51 -9.52 26.25
CA GLU A 87 4.62 -10.59 26.68
C GLU A 87 5.51 -11.73 27.16
N ALA A 88 5.43 -12.08 28.43
CA ALA A 88 6.28 -13.11 29.01
C ALA A 88 7.77 -12.85 28.71
N ARG A 89 8.20 -11.59 28.86
CA ARG A 89 9.58 -11.14 28.64
C ARG A 89 9.99 -11.14 27.17
N MET A 90 9.08 -11.48 26.26
CA MET A 90 9.37 -11.45 24.83
C MET A 90 8.84 -10.14 24.23
N PRO A 91 9.62 -9.50 23.37
CA PRO A 91 9.10 -8.31 22.70
C PRO A 91 7.90 -8.66 21.85
N ARG A 92 6.92 -7.77 21.87
CA ARG A 92 5.71 -7.93 21.08
C ARG A 92 5.39 -6.63 20.38
N THR A 93 5.15 -6.69 19.08
CA THR A 93 4.79 -5.53 18.28
C THR A 93 3.42 -5.77 17.68
N ASP A 94 2.49 -4.86 17.99
CA ASP A 94 1.13 -4.92 17.47
C ASP A 94 0.89 -3.74 16.54
N TYR A 95 0.14 -3.98 15.49
CA TYR A 95 -0.26 -2.95 14.53
C TYR A 95 -1.77 -2.87 14.44
N ARG A 96 -2.28 -1.67 14.22
CA ARG A 96 -3.69 -1.48 13.95
C ARG A 96 -3.86 -0.36 12.94
N LEU A 97 -4.97 -0.40 12.24
CA LEU A 97 -5.30 0.61 11.23
C LEU A 97 -5.78 1.87 11.94
N THR A 98 -5.26 3.03 11.52
CA THR A 98 -5.75 4.29 12.04
C THR A 98 -6.95 4.75 11.23
N ALA A 99 -7.65 5.77 11.73
CA ALA A 99 -8.76 6.37 10.97
C ALA A 99 -8.26 6.92 9.64
N ALA A 100 -7.08 7.54 9.64
CA ALA A 100 -6.49 8.05 8.41
C ALA A 100 -6.16 6.92 7.44
N GLY A 101 -5.64 5.80 7.96
CA GLY A 101 -5.34 4.64 7.14
C GLY A 101 -6.60 4.04 6.53
N LYS A 102 -7.67 3.97 7.31
CA LYS A 102 -8.93 3.45 6.81
C LYS A 102 -9.46 4.32 5.67
N ARG A 103 -9.43 5.64 5.86
CA ARG A 103 -9.90 6.55 4.81
C ARG A 103 -9.04 6.45 3.55
N ALA A 104 -7.73 6.33 3.72
CA ALA A 104 -6.83 6.22 2.59
C ALA A 104 -7.07 4.93 1.82
N LEU A 105 -7.27 3.82 2.55
CA LEU A 105 -7.57 2.55 1.92
C LEU A 105 -8.88 2.60 1.16
N GLU A 106 -9.90 3.22 1.75
CA GLU A 106 -11.20 3.33 1.09
C GLU A 106 -11.08 4.14 -0.21
N ARG A 107 -10.34 5.26 -0.17
CA ARG A 107 -10.12 6.05 -1.39
C ARG A 107 -9.37 5.26 -2.44
N TYR A 108 -8.37 4.49 -2.02
CA TYR A 108 -7.62 3.66 -2.93
C TYR A 108 -8.53 2.63 -3.61
N LEU A 109 -9.38 1.97 -2.82
CA LEU A 109 -10.28 0.96 -3.36
C LEU A 109 -11.29 1.57 -4.33
N ASP A 110 -11.78 2.77 -4.02
CA ASP A 110 -12.71 3.46 -4.91
C ASP A 110 -12.04 3.78 -6.25
N HIS A 111 -10.80 4.23 -6.22
CA HIS A 111 -10.06 4.52 -7.44
C HIS A 111 -9.81 3.26 -8.25
N MET A 112 -9.44 2.17 -7.58
CA MET A 112 -9.22 0.90 -8.28
C MET A 112 -10.50 0.37 -8.88
N GLU A 113 -11.60 0.48 -8.16
CA GLU A 113 -12.88 0.05 -8.65
C GLU A 113 -13.28 0.84 -9.90
N ALA A 114 -13.08 2.14 -9.88
CA ALA A 114 -13.37 2.98 -11.04
C ALA A 114 -12.50 2.61 -12.22
N LEU A 115 -11.23 2.33 -11.96
CA LEU A 115 -10.29 1.92 -13.01
C LEU A 115 -10.71 0.59 -13.63
N ILE A 116 -11.06 -0.38 -12.80
CA ILE A 116 -11.50 -1.68 -13.28
C ILE A 116 -12.77 -1.54 -14.11
N ARG A 117 -13.72 -0.74 -13.63
CA ARG A 117 -14.96 -0.53 -14.36
C ARG A 117 -14.69 0.10 -15.71
N ALA A 118 -13.81 1.11 -15.76
CA ALA A 118 -13.47 1.76 -17.01
C ALA A 118 -12.90 0.78 -18.03
N MET A 119 -12.05 -0.14 -17.56
CA MET A 119 -11.44 -1.13 -18.43
C MET A 119 -12.48 -2.13 -18.96
N ARG A 120 -13.46 -2.45 -18.14
CA ARG A 120 -14.47 -3.45 -18.53
C ARG A 120 -15.55 -2.90 -19.44
N GLU A 121 -15.75 -1.58 -19.42
CA GLU A 121 -16.80 -0.95 -20.20
C GLU A 121 -16.36 -0.58 -21.60
N ARG A 122 -15.15 -0.93 -21.97
CA ARG A 122 -14.63 -0.64 -23.29
C ARG A 122 -15.30 -1.52 -24.34
#